data_6bda1b6a1f55080013c283f09464b8cd
#
_entry.id   6bda1b6a1f55080013c283f09464b8cd
#
_cell.length_a   1.000
_cell.length_b   1.000
_cell.length_c   1.000
_cell.angle_alpha   90.00
_cell.angle_beta   90.00
_cell.angle_gamma   90.00
#
_symmetry.space_group_name_H-M   'P 1'
#
loop_
_entity.id
_entity.type
_entity.pdbx_description
1 polymer ?
#
loop_
_entity_poly.entity_id
_entity_poly.type
_entity_poly.pdbx_seq_one_letter_code
_entity_poly.pdbx_strand_id
1 'polypeptide(L)'
;SCTPSRTATPAKPFRGGCDTDMNGRERNIMKKIQKMLNLTAQEWNWVLYDIGNSAFILLVTAIVPIYFNALTEAANLTDAQYVSYWGFATSIATIVVALIAPICGTLADHKGYKKPIFTLCMLLGAVGCAALGAAWSWLSFLVIFVLAKIGFNSSLVFYDAMLPEITTEERMDNVSTAGYALGYIGSVIPFIVCLLVVLNAGKLGLSTSAAMVIAFLLTAGWWIVCTVPLLKTYTHRAYSEHTGNPLTASFRRLGKTFREARQQKHIFLYMVAFFFFIDGVYTIIGMATTYGKSLGLDSTGLLLALLVTQFVAFPCSIIFGRLSAKFDTGKLIKVCIVCYTCVTLFGMFLASLWQFWTLAVLVGMFQGGIQALSRSYLGKIIPPEQSGEYYGLMDIFGKGADAMGPALIALTTKLMGEKTVTIFGAELQGQNIGVGGLVILFAIGFLLFVKADRLNKARKAEKV
;
A
#
# COMPACT_ATOMS: atom_id res chain seq x y z
N SER A 1 69.52 -1.31 -13.29
CA SER A 1 68.79 -0.23 -13.99
C SER A 1 67.31 -0.38 -13.78
N CYS A 2 66.80 0.40 -12.83
CA CYS A 2 65.38 0.51 -12.54
C CYS A 2 64.74 1.56 -13.44
N THR A 3 63.62 1.22 -14.08
CA THR A 3 62.73 2.18 -14.71
C THR A 3 61.47 2.34 -13.86
N PRO A 4 60.94 3.58 -13.62
CA PRO A 4 59.82 3.82 -12.75
C PRO A 4 58.47 3.66 -13.47
N SER A 5 57.51 3.11 -12.74
CA SER A 5 56.15 2.91 -13.11
C SER A 5 55.36 4.23 -13.33
N ARG A 6 54.58 4.28 -14.39
CA ARG A 6 53.67 5.38 -14.70
C ARG A 6 52.53 5.42 -13.66
N THR A 7 52.40 6.55 -13.03
CA THR A 7 51.26 6.92 -12.19
C THR A 7 49.97 7.07 -13.04
N ALA A 8 48.94 6.31 -12.69
CA ALA A 8 47.64 6.45 -13.29
C ALA A 8 46.94 7.72 -12.77
N THR A 9 46.53 8.57 -13.69
CA THR A 9 45.73 9.77 -13.43
C THR A 9 44.30 9.37 -13.03
N PRO A 10 43.69 9.96 -12.00
CA PRO A 10 42.32 9.65 -11.63
C PRO A 10 41.34 10.18 -12.69
N ALA A 11 40.45 9.31 -13.16
CA ALA A 11 39.39 9.64 -14.10
C ALA A 11 38.45 10.72 -13.54
N LYS A 12 38.22 11.77 -14.32
CA LYS A 12 37.21 12.82 -14.02
C LYS A 12 35.84 12.21 -13.96
N PRO A 13 34.96 12.65 -13.03
CA PRO A 13 33.57 12.19 -12.97
C PRO A 13 32.78 12.66 -14.21
N PHE A 14 32.15 11.72 -14.86
CA PHE A 14 31.30 11.92 -16.04
C PHE A 14 30.11 12.82 -15.66
N ARG A 15 30.14 14.08 -16.03
CA ARG A 15 29.01 14.99 -16.06
C ARG A 15 28.22 14.74 -17.33
N GLY A 16 27.30 13.80 -17.28
CA GLY A 16 26.30 13.57 -18.32
C GLY A 16 24.96 14.12 -17.85
N GLY A 17 24.57 15.27 -18.37
CA GLY A 17 23.31 15.92 -18.05
C GLY A 17 22.12 15.26 -18.73
N CYS A 18 21.02 15.18 -17.99
CA CYS A 18 19.67 15.42 -18.44
C CYS A 18 18.90 15.96 -17.23
N ASP A 19 19.20 17.22 -16.88
CA ASP A 19 18.42 18.01 -15.96
C ASP A 19 17.22 18.57 -16.74
N THR A 20 16.09 17.88 -16.67
CA THR A 20 14.81 18.51 -16.96
C THR A 20 14.55 19.53 -15.86
N ASP A 21 14.37 20.78 -16.30
CA ASP A 21 14.23 22.00 -15.49
C ASP A 21 13.11 21.90 -14.45
N MET A 22 13.40 21.34 -13.29
CA MET A 22 12.68 21.70 -12.08
C MET A 22 13.22 23.05 -11.59
N ASN A 23 12.30 24.00 -11.42
CA ASN A 23 12.59 25.37 -10.96
C ASN A 23 13.48 25.30 -9.69
N GLY A 24 14.54 26.07 -9.59
CA GLY A 24 15.51 26.03 -8.47
C GLY A 24 14.86 26.14 -7.08
N ARG A 25 13.66 26.74 -7.01
CA ARG A 25 12.85 26.84 -5.80
C ARG A 25 12.26 25.50 -5.36
N GLU A 26 11.80 24.67 -6.29
CA GLU A 26 11.24 23.34 -6.01
C GLU A 26 12.33 22.36 -5.56
N ARG A 27 13.51 22.39 -6.18
CA ARG A 27 14.68 21.62 -5.75
C ARG A 27 15.11 21.97 -4.31
N ASN A 28 15.02 23.23 -3.94
CA ASN A 28 15.35 23.69 -2.58
C ASN A 28 14.32 23.20 -1.55
N ILE A 29 13.02 23.20 -1.89
CA ILE A 29 11.96 22.67 -1.01
C ILE A 29 12.13 21.16 -0.81
N MET A 30 12.34 20.40 -1.87
CA MET A 30 12.55 18.94 -1.79
C MET A 30 13.79 18.58 -0.96
N LYS A 31 14.92 19.28 -1.15
CA LYS A 31 16.12 19.11 -0.33
C LYS A 31 15.88 19.45 1.15
N LYS A 32 15.06 20.47 1.42
CA LYS A 32 14.71 20.85 2.79
C LYS A 32 13.86 19.78 3.47
N ILE A 33 12.87 19.22 2.77
CA ILE A 33 12.04 18.10 3.26
C ILE A 33 12.89 16.86 3.49
N GLN A 34 13.74 16.48 2.54
CA GLN A 34 14.67 15.35 2.65
C GLN A 34 15.56 15.49 3.89
N LYS A 35 16.13 16.68 4.12
CA LYS A 35 16.95 16.98 5.31
C LYS A 35 16.15 16.93 6.60
N MET A 36 14.92 17.46 6.60
CA MET A 36 14.01 17.46 7.75
C MET A 36 13.63 16.04 8.18
N LEU A 37 13.45 15.13 7.21
CA LEU A 37 13.15 13.71 7.45
C LEU A 37 14.42 12.85 7.64
N ASN A 38 15.61 13.48 7.58
CA ASN A 38 16.89 12.80 7.72
C ASN A 38 17.05 11.61 6.76
N LEU A 39 16.72 11.80 5.48
CA LEU A 39 16.80 10.77 4.43
C LEU A 39 18.05 10.93 3.58
N THR A 40 18.73 9.82 3.27
CA THR A 40 19.78 9.79 2.25
C THR A 40 19.19 10.00 0.85
N ALA A 41 20.00 10.26 -0.14
CA ALA A 41 19.51 10.43 -1.52
C ALA A 41 18.85 9.16 -2.06
N GLN A 42 19.38 7.98 -1.71
CA GLN A 42 18.80 6.70 -2.14
C GLN A 42 17.45 6.42 -1.44
N GLU A 43 17.37 6.67 -0.15
CA GLU A 43 16.11 6.56 0.63
C GLU A 43 15.06 7.54 0.12
N TRP A 44 15.45 8.78 -0.21
CA TRP A 44 14.57 9.78 -0.80
C TRP A 44 13.98 9.32 -2.14
N ASN A 45 14.83 8.79 -3.03
CA ASN A 45 14.38 8.30 -4.33
C ASN A 45 13.43 7.10 -4.22
N TRP A 46 13.60 6.27 -3.18
CA TRP A 46 12.66 5.20 -2.86
C TRP A 46 11.32 5.75 -2.36
N VAL A 47 11.35 6.73 -1.48
CA VAL A 47 10.14 7.41 -0.96
C VAL A 47 9.34 8.12 -2.07
N LEU A 48 10.01 8.67 -3.08
CA LEU A 48 9.32 9.30 -4.23
C LEU A 48 8.40 8.33 -4.96
N TYR A 49 8.72 7.05 -5.00
CA TYR A 49 7.83 6.04 -5.58
C TYR A 49 6.50 5.94 -4.82
N ASP A 50 6.51 5.99 -3.49
CA ASP A 50 5.28 5.98 -2.68
C ASP A 50 4.39 7.21 -2.97
N ILE A 51 5.00 8.38 -3.19
CA ILE A 51 4.29 9.58 -3.63
C ILE A 51 3.58 9.35 -4.97
N GLY A 52 4.28 8.69 -5.91
CA GLY A 52 3.76 8.41 -7.24
C GLY A 52 2.61 7.42 -7.25
N ASN A 53 2.82 6.26 -6.65
CA ASN A 53 1.87 5.15 -6.70
C ASN A 53 0.60 5.41 -5.88
N SER A 54 0.69 6.16 -4.77
CA SER A 54 -0.45 6.48 -3.92
C SER A 54 -1.52 7.31 -4.64
N ALA A 55 -1.15 8.07 -5.68
CA ALA A 55 -2.11 8.78 -6.51
C ALA A 55 -3.06 7.82 -7.25
N PHE A 56 -2.56 6.67 -7.69
CA PHE A 56 -3.39 5.63 -8.32
C PHE A 56 -4.40 5.03 -7.34
N ILE A 57 -4.03 4.86 -6.06
CA ILE A 57 -4.96 4.37 -5.02
C ILE A 57 -6.14 5.32 -4.86
N LEU A 58 -5.89 6.64 -4.73
CA LEU A 58 -6.95 7.62 -4.59
C LEU A 58 -7.83 7.71 -5.85
N LEU A 59 -7.23 7.65 -7.03
CA LEU A 59 -7.96 7.61 -8.29
C LEU A 59 -8.91 6.41 -8.34
N VAL A 60 -8.42 5.21 -8.04
CA VAL A 60 -9.17 3.95 -8.06
C VAL A 60 -10.27 3.92 -7.01
N THR A 61 -10.06 4.54 -5.86
CA THR A 61 -11.06 4.53 -4.77
C THR A 61 -12.18 5.54 -4.99
N ALA A 62 -11.90 6.67 -5.65
CA ALA A 62 -12.84 7.77 -5.73
C ALA A 62 -13.37 8.03 -7.15
N ILE A 63 -12.52 8.07 -8.18
CA ILE A 63 -12.89 8.52 -9.53
C ILE A 63 -13.25 7.35 -10.46
N VAL A 64 -12.47 6.28 -10.44
CA VAL A 64 -12.66 5.12 -11.33
C VAL A 64 -14.05 4.48 -11.18
N PRO A 65 -14.59 4.25 -9.96
CA PRO A 65 -15.93 3.69 -9.79
C PRO A 65 -17.03 4.57 -10.39
N ILE A 66 -16.90 5.90 -10.28
CA ILE A 66 -17.85 6.85 -10.85
C ILE A 66 -17.88 6.74 -12.37
N TYR A 67 -16.71 6.69 -13.00
CA TYR A 67 -16.62 6.56 -14.45
C TYR A 67 -17.11 5.19 -14.95
N PHE A 68 -16.79 4.13 -14.24
CA PHE A 68 -17.29 2.79 -14.56
C PHE A 68 -18.83 2.72 -14.45
N ASN A 69 -19.42 3.35 -13.43
CA ASN A 69 -20.88 3.46 -13.32
C ASN A 69 -21.49 4.14 -14.55
N ALA A 70 -20.92 5.27 -14.98
CA ALA A 70 -21.40 5.96 -16.18
C ALA A 70 -21.29 5.11 -17.46
N LEU A 71 -20.26 4.28 -17.59
CA LEU A 71 -20.10 3.34 -18.72
C LEU A 71 -21.14 2.20 -18.68
N THR A 72 -21.49 1.71 -17.49
CA THR A 72 -22.49 0.65 -17.32
C THR A 72 -23.90 1.18 -17.53
N GLU A 73 -24.22 2.39 -17.09
CA GLU A 73 -25.49 3.06 -17.39
C GLU A 73 -25.66 3.29 -18.90
N ALA A 74 -24.62 3.77 -19.61
CA ALA A 74 -24.66 3.93 -21.05
C ALA A 74 -24.85 2.61 -21.81
N ALA A 75 -24.49 1.48 -21.20
CA ALA A 75 -24.70 0.13 -21.74
C ALA A 75 -26.02 -0.51 -21.26
N ASN A 76 -26.91 0.24 -20.57
CA ASN A 76 -28.16 -0.24 -20.01
C ASN A 76 -27.99 -1.43 -19.03
N LEU A 77 -26.89 -1.50 -18.30
CA LEU A 77 -26.69 -2.49 -17.24
C LEU A 77 -27.40 -2.05 -15.96
N THR A 78 -27.87 -3.03 -15.19
CA THR A 78 -28.49 -2.77 -13.88
C THR A 78 -27.45 -2.46 -12.81
N ASP A 79 -27.85 -1.77 -11.73
CA ASP A 79 -26.99 -1.50 -10.56
C ASP A 79 -26.39 -2.80 -9.97
N ALA A 80 -27.16 -3.87 -9.95
CA ALA A 80 -26.72 -5.17 -9.49
C ALA A 80 -25.61 -5.74 -10.38
N GLN A 81 -25.69 -5.56 -11.71
CA GLN A 81 -24.65 -5.96 -12.65
C GLN A 81 -23.39 -5.08 -12.49
N TYR A 82 -23.55 -3.77 -12.34
CA TYR A 82 -22.45 -2.86 -12.04
C TYR A 82 -21.66 -3.32 -10.80
N VAL A 83 -22.34 -3.52 -9.67
CA VAL A 83 -21.69 -3.96 -8.42
C VAL A 83 -21.03 -5.33 -8.58
N SER A 84 -21.71 -6.28 -9.25
CA SER A 84 -21.17 -7.63 -9.47
C SER A 84 -19.90 -7.61 -10.33
N TYR A 85 -19.92 -6.92 -11.47
CA TYR A 85 -18.77 -6.88 -12.38
C TYR A 85 -17.58 -6.14 -11.78
N TRP A 86 -17.82 -5.05 -11.01
CA TRP A 86 -16.79 -4.37 -10.27
C TRP A 86 -16.16 -5.27 -9.20
N GLY A 87 -17.00 -5.99 -8.46
CA GLY A 87 -16.56 -6.97 -7.46
C GLY A 87 -15.72 -8.10 -8.08
N PHE A 88 -16.17 -8.68 -9.19
CA PHE A 88 -15.40 -9.71 -9.91
C PHE A 88 -14.07 -9.19 -10.43
N ALA A 89 -14.03 -8.00 -11.02
CA ALA A 89 -12.81 -7.42 -11.55
C ALA A 89 -11.77 -7.19 -10.44
N THR A 90 -12.19 -6.63 -9.29
CA THR A 90 -11.30 -6.42 -8.16
C THR A 90 -10.83 -7.74 -7.54
N SER A 91 -11.69 -8.75 -7.45
CA SER A 91 -11.36 -10.08 -6.92
C SER A 91 -10.38 -10.81 -7.83
N ILE A 92 -10.62 -10.81 -9.16
CA ILE A 92 -9.70 -11.41 -10.14
C ILE A 92 -8.31 -10.79 -10.03
N ALA A 93 -8.22 -9.46 -9.99
CA ALA A 93 -6.93 -8.77 -9.85
C ALA A 93 -6.20 -9.21 -8.57
N THR A 94 -6.91 -9.29 -7.45
CA THR A 94 -6.35 -9.70 -6.15
C THR A 94 -5.87 -11.16 -6.17
N ILE A 95 -6.66 -12.09 -6.70
CA ILE A 95 -6.31 -13.50 -6.81
C ILE A 95 -5.08 -13.69 -7.71
N VAL A 96 -5.06 -13.03 -8.88
CA VAL A 96 -3.93 -13.12 -9.81
C VAL A 96 -2.65 -12.61 -9.16
N VAL A 97 -2.71 -11.49 -8.44
CA VAL A 97 -1.53 -10.96 -7.72
C VAL A 97 -1.10 -11.91 -6.62
N ALA A 98 -2.01 -12.43 -5.79
CA ALA A 98 -1.69 -13.38 -4.72
C ALA A 98 -0.99 -14.65 -5.25
N LEU A 99 -1.32 -15.10 -6.46
CA LEU A 99 -0.67 -16.25 -7.10
C LEU A 99 0.68 -15.90 -7.73
N ILE A 100 0.81 -14.71 -8.32
CA ILE A 100 2.00 -14.30 -9.08
C ILE A 100 3.07 -13.69 -8.17
N ALA A 101 2.69 -12.93 -7.15
CA ALA A 101 3.61 -12.16 -6.31
C ALA A 101 4.73 -13.02 -5.67
N PRO A 102 4.47 -14.20 -5.08
CA PRO A 102 5.55 -15.01 -4.50
C PRO A 102 6.50 -15.58 -5.55
N ILE A 103 5.97 -15.95 -6.71
CA ILE A 103 6.77 -16.51 -7.82
C ILE A 103 7.69 -15.42 -8.37
N CYS A 104 7.13 -14.27 -8.66
CA CYS A 104 7.88 -13.10 -9.13
C CYS A 104 8.83 -12.58 -8.05
N GLY A 105 8.45 -12.64 -6.76
CA GLY A 105 9.32 -12.29 -5.63
C GLY A 105 10.57 -13.17 -5.59
N THR A 106 10.39 -14.50 -5.67
CA THR A 106 11.52 -15.44 -5.74
C THR A 106 12.40 -15.20 -6.96
N LEU A 107 11.79 -14.91 -8.12
CA LEU A 107 12.51 -14.59 -9.34
C LEU A 107 13.30 -13.29 -9.19
N ALA A 108 12.73 -12.29 -8.53
CA ALA A 108 13.37 -11.01 -8.29
C ALA A 108 14.60 -11.09 -7.38
N ASP A 109 14.69 -12.09 -6.51
CA ASP A 109 15.86 -12.30 -5.65
C ASP A 109 17.08 -12.86 -6.41
N HIS A 110 16.94 -13.23 -7.69
CA HIS A 110 18.08 -13.54 -8.54
C HIS A 110 18.79 -12.28 -8.99
N LYS A 111 20.12 -12.39 -9.17
CA LYS A 111 20.98 -11.27 -9.57
C LYS A 111 20.46 -10.57 -10.83
N GLY A 112 20.19 -9.27 -10.72
CA GLY A 112 19.80 -8.43 -11.84
C GLY A 112 18.32 -8.47 -12.23
N TYR A 113 17.48 -9.31 -11.61
CA TYR A 113 16.06 -9.45 -11.98
C TYR A 113 15.12 -8.47 -11.27
N LYS A 114 15.42 -8.07 -10.03
CA LYS A 114 14.49 -7.25 -9.20
C LYS A 114 14.08 -5.94 -9.87
N LYS A 115 15.06 -5.18 -10.39
CA LYS A 115 14.78 -3.89 -11.05
C LYS A 115 13.97 -4.03 -12.35
N PRO A 116 14.33 -4.93 -13.31
CA PRO A 116 13.52 -5.14 -14.52
C PRO A 116 12.09 -5.59 -14.23
N ILE A 117 11.88 -6.53 -13.30
CA ILE A 117 10.54 -7.02 -12.95
C ILE A 117 9.72 -5.90 -12.31
N PHE A 118 10.30 -5.16 -11.35
CA PHE A 118 9.67 -3.97 -10.77
C PHE A 118 9.25 -2.97 -11.85
N THR A 119 10.16 -2.66 -12.79
CA THR A 119 9.89 -1.72 -13.87
C THR A 119 8.76 -2.19 -14.77
N LEU A 120 8.74 -3.47 -15.12
CA LEU A 120 7.67 -4.07 -15.94
C LEU A 120 6.32 -3.97 -15.23
N CYS A 121 6.23 -4.34 -13.94
CA CYS A 121 5.00 -4.27 -13.17
C CYS A 121 4.52 -2.82 -13.00
N MET A 122 5.44 -1.88 -12.70
CA MET A 122 5.14 -0.47 -12.60
C MET A 122 4.62 0.11 -13.92
N LEU A 123 5.26 -0.22 -15.05
CA LEU A 123 4.80 0.23 -16.37
C LEU A 123 3.45 -0.39 -16.73
N LEU A 124 3.22 -1.67 -16.44
CA LEU A 124 1.91 -2.30 -16.64
C LEU A 124 0.82 -1.54 -15.86
N GLY A 125 1.10 -1.14 -14.62
CA GLY A 125 0.19 -0.35 -13.80
C GLY A 125 -0.04 1.06 -14.36
N ALA A 126 1.03 1.81 -14.62
CA ALA A 126 0.95 3.20 -15.06
C ALA A 126 0.39 3.34 -16.49
N VAL A 127 0.85 2.51 -17.44
CA VAL A 127 0.31 2.48 -18.80
C VAL A 127 -1.14 1.98 -18.81
N GLY A 128 -1.45 0.97 -17.99
CA GLY A 128 -2.83 0.52 -17.79
C GLY A 128 -3.73 1.64 -17.25
N CYS A 129 -3.24 2.43 -16.27
CA CYS A 129 -3.96 3.61 -15.78
C CYS A 129 -4.24 4.63 -16.91
N ALA A 130 -3.25 4.96 -17.72
CA ALA A 130 -3.42 5.85 -18.87
C ALA A 130 -4.42 5.27 -19.90
N ALA A 131 -4.34 3.95 -20.16
CA ALA A 131 -5.17 3.25 -21.12
C ALA A 131 -6.66 3.15 -20.70
N LEU A 132 -7.00 3.35 -19.42
CA LEU A 132 -8.41 3.44 -18.98
C LEU A 132 -9.18 4.50 -19.76
N GLY A 133 -8.51 5.58 -20.16
CA GLY A 133 -9.11 6.62 -20.99
C GLY A 133 -9.40 6.23 -22.44
N ALA A 134 -8.80 5.17 -22.94
CA ALA A 134 -8.98 4.64 -24.28
C ALA A 134 -10.01 3.50 -24.34
N ALA A 135 -10.67 3.18 -23.23
CA ALA A 135 -11.66 2.12 -23.18
C ALA A 135 -12.90 2.48 -24.04
N TRP A 136 -13.28 1.57 -24.93
CA TRP A 136 -14.43 1.74 -25.85
C TRP A 136 -15.72 1.09 -25.35
N SER A 137 -15.66 0.32 -24.28
CA SER A 137 -16.81 -0.33 -23.64
C SER A 137 -16.55 -0.55 -22.16
N TRP A 138 -17.61 -0.79 -21.38
CA TRP A 138 -17.52 -1.15 -19.98
C TRP A 138 -16.65 -2.39 -19.73
N LEU A 139 -16.70 -3.38 -20.62
CA LEU A 139 -15.91 -4.61 -20.51
C LEU A 139 -14.42 -4.34 -20.78
N SER A 140 -14.10 -3.58 -21.84
CA SER A 140 -12.70 -3.20 -22.14
C SER A 140 -12.11 -2.36 -20.99
N PHE A 141 -12.92 -1.50 -20.37
CA PHE A 141 -12.52 -0.74 -19.19
C PHE A 141 -12.15 -1.66 -18.02
N LEU A 142 -13.00 -2.66 -17.72
CA LEU A 142 -12.71 -3.62 -16.64
C LEU A 142 -11.45 -4.45 -16.91
N VAL A 143 -11.25 -4.90 -18.14
CA VAL A 143 -10.04 -5.67 -18.50
C VAL A 143 -8.78 -4.82 -18.30
N ILE A 144 -8.79 -3.58 -18.79
CA ILE A 144 -7.67 -2.64 -18.62
C ILE A 144 -7.45 -2.35 -17.12
N PHE A 145 -8.53 -2.14 -16.37
CA PHE A 145 -8.48 -1.91 -14.93
C PHE A 145 -7.85 -3.08 -14.17
N VAL A 146 -8.24 -4.31 -14.47
CA VAL A 146 -7.66 -5.53 -13.86
C VAL A 146 -6.17 -5.59 -14.14
N LEU A 147 -5.73 -5.35 -15.37
CA LEU A 147 -4.31 -5.35 -15.74
C LEU A 147 -3.54 -4.23 -15.00
N ALA A 148 -4.10 -3.02 -14.95
CA ALA A 148 -3.51 -1.90 -14.22
C ALA A 148 -3.37 -2.21 -12.73
N LYS A 149 -4.40 -2.79 -12.12
CA LYS A 149 -4.40 -3.19 -10.69
C LYS A 149 -3.41 -4.31 -10.40
N ILE A 150 -3.27 -5.29 -11.31
CA ILE A 150 -2.25 -6.34 -11.21
C ILE A 150 -0.86 -5.71 -11.27
N GLY A 151 -0.58 -4.83 -12.22
CA GLY A 151 0.69 -4.13 -12.34
C GLY A 151 1.02 -3.31 -11.08
N PHE A 152 0.06 -2.54 -10.60
CA PHE A 152 0.17 -1.75 -9.38
C PHE A 152 0.52 -2.62 -8.16
N ASN A 153 -0.31 -3.61 -7.85
CA ASN A 153 -0.12 -4.46 -6.68
C ASN A 153 1.19 -5.25 -6.74
N SER A 154 1.55 -5.79 -7.92
CA SER A 154 2.80 -6.52 -8.10
C SER A 154 4.02 -5.61 -7.92
N SER A 155 3.96 -4.35 -8.40
CA SER A 155 5.06 -3.40 -8.24
C SER A 155 5.34 -3.06 -6.77
N LEU A 156 4.31 -3.04 -5.91
CA LEU A 156 4.47 -2.80 -4.48
C LEU A 156 5.28 -3.90 -3.78
N VAL A 157 5.10 -5.17 -4.16
CA VAL A 157 5.87 -6.29 -3.60
C VAL A 157 7.38 -6.08 -3.80
N PHE A 158 7.78 -5.69 -5.02
CA PHE A 158 9.19 -5.45 -5.32
C PHE A 158 9.72 -4.17 -4.70
N TYR A 159 8.88 -3.14 -4.65
CA TYR A 159 9.18 -1.90 -3.97
C TYR A 159 9.47 -2.13 -2.48
N ASP A 160 8.61 -2.87 -1.80
CA ASP A 160 8.79 -3.22 -0.39
C ASP A 160 10.04 -4.10 -0.19
N ALA A 161 10.29 -5.05 -1.11
CA ALA A 161 11.48 -5.89 -1.10
C ALA A 161 12.80 -5.14 -1.33
N MET A 162 12.77 -3.91 -1.85
CA MET A 162 13.95 -3.05 -1.96
C MET A 162 14.34 -2.41 -0.61
N LEU A 163 13.41 -2.31 0.34
CA LEU A 163 13.64 -1.58 1.60
C LEU A 163 14.88 -2.07 2.38
N PRO A 164 15.12 -3.38 2.59
CA PRO A 164 16.32 -3.85 3.29
C PRO A 164 17.63 -3.58 2.54
N GLU A 165 17.59 -3.26 1.24
CA GLU A 165 18.77 -2.99 0.42
C GLU A 165 19.14 -1.52 0.34
N ILE A 166 18.15 -0.62 0.52
CA ILE A 166 18.35 0.82 0.37
C ILE A 166 18.70 1.52 1.66
N THR A 167 18.46 0.87 2.82
CA THR A 167 18.69 1.46 4.14
C THR A 167 19.21 0.41 5.14
N THR A 168 19.64 0.87 6.32
CA THR A 168 20.09 0.00 7.42
C THR A 168 18.93 -0.39 8.33
N GLU A 169 19.11 -1.44 9.15
CA GLU A 169 18.08 -1.92 10.09
C GLU A 169 17.59 -0.80 11.04
N GLU A 170 18.52 0.05 11.52
CA GLU A 170 18.21 1.13 12.47
C GLU A 170 17.37 2.25 11.82
N ARG A 171 17.54 2.47 10.52
CA ARG A 171 16.86 3.55 9.77
C ARG A 171 15.57 3.09 9.10
N MET A 172 15.36 1.78 8.99
CA MET A 172 14.30 1.18 8.19
C MET A 172 12.90 1.68 8.57
N ASP A 173 12.63 1.87 9.87
CA ASP A 173 11.35 2.42 10.33
C ASP A 173 11.15 3.87 9.87
N ASN A 174 12.19 4.70 9.99
CA ASN A 174 12.11 6.11 9.57
C ASN A 174 11.88 6.22 8.05
N VAL A 175 12.56 5.40 7.26
CA VAL A 175 12.41 5.39 5.80
C VAL A 175 11.02 4.89 5.41
N SER A 176 10.56 3.80 6.02
CA SER A 176 9.24 3.23 5.76
C SER A 176 8.11 4.18 6.12
N THR A 177 8.19 4.83 7.29
CA THR A 177 7.16 5.81 7.72
C THR A 177 7.19 7.09 6.91
N ALA A 178 8.36 7.52 6.43
CA ALA A 178 8.49 8.65 5.52
C ALA A 178 7.84 8.35 4.16
N GLY A 179 7.97 7.13 3.63
CA GLY A 179 7.29 6.68 2.42
C GLY A 179 5.77 6.82 2.54
N TYR A 180 5.18 6.23 3.56
CA TYR A 180 3.74 6.35 3.80
C TYR A 180 3.31 7.81 4.05
N ALA A 181 4.04 8.56 4.88
CA ALA A 181 3.72 9.96 5.16
C ALA A 181 3.66 10.79 3.89
N LEU A 182 4.72 10.74 3.08
CA LEU A 182 4.79 11.50 1.84
C LEU A 182 3.87 10.95 0.75
N GLY A 183 3.57 9.65 0.77
CA GLY A 183 2.56 9.02 -0.07
C GLY A 183 1.17 9.62 0.18
N TYR A 184 0.77 9.74 1.45
CA TYR A 184 -0.54 10.33 1.80
C TYR A 184 -0.68 11.76 1.30
N ILE A 185 0.25 12.65 1.63
CA ILE A 185 0.11 14.06 1.21
C ILE A 185 0.43 14.26 -0.27
N GLY A 186 1.37 13.51 -0.82
CA GLY A 186 1.79 13.64 -2.22
C GLY A 186 0.74 13.15 -3.22
N SER A 187 -0.11 12.19 -2.84
CA SER A 187 -1.22 11.72 -3.65
C SER A 187 -2.41 12.68 -3.70
N VAL A 188 -2.58 13.49 -2.66
CA VAL A 188 -3.66 14.49 -2.61
C VAL A 188 -3.50 15.56 -3.70
N ILE A 189 -2.25 15.92 -4.05
CA ILE A 189 -1.97 16.96 -5.06
C ILE A 189 -2.56 16.59 -6.43
N PRO A 190 -2.14 15.47 -7.09
CA PRO A 190 -2.73 15.09 -8.38
C PRO A 190 -4.21 14.76 -8.25
N PHE A 191 -4.67 14.20 -7.12
CA PHE A 191 -6.07 13.89 -6.89
C PHE A 191 -6.96 15.14 -6.91
N ILE A 192 -6.57 16.21 -6.20
CA ILE A 192 -7.32 17.50 -6.23
C ILE A 192 -7.37 18.06 -7.65
N VAL A 193 -6.26 18.01 -8.39
CA VAL A 193 -6.24 18.49 -9.78
C VAL A 193 -7.21 17.67 -10.64
N CYS A 194 -7.18 16.35 -10.54
CA CYS A 194 -8.11 15.45 -11.23
C CYS A 194 -9.57 15.79 -10.88
N LEU A 195 -9.86 15.93 -9.59
CA LEU A 195 -11.21 16.23 -9.11
C LEU A 195 -11.71 17.60 -9.64
N LEU A 196 -10.86 18.62 -9.63
CA LEU A 196 -11.19 19.95 -10.17
C LEU A 196 -11.48 19.89 -11.68
N VAL A 197 -10.69 19.13 -12.46
CA VAL A 197 -10.92 18.95 -13.89
C VAL A 197 -12.25 18.23 -14.14
N VAL A 198 -12.51 17.15 -13.42
CA VAL A 198 -13.73 16.34 -13.60
C VAL A 198 -14.99 17.12 -13.19
N LEU A 199 -14.99 17.79 -12.02
CA LEU A 199 -16.15 18.55 -11.54
C LEU A 199 -16.44 19.82 -12.36
N ASN A 200 -15.44 20.41 -12.99
CA ASN A 200 -15.61 21.60 -13.82
C ASN A 200 -15.54 21.32 -15.33
N ALA A 201 -15.68 20.07 -15.75
CA ALA A 201 -15.57 19.66 -17.16
C ALA A 201 -16.42 20.55 -18.08
N GLY A 202 -17.68 20.77 -17.75
CA GLY A 202 -18.59 21.63 -18.55
C GLY A 202 -18.13 23.08 -18.65
N LYS A 203 -17.57 23.67 -17.56
CA LYS A 203 -17.02 25.02 -17.58
C LYS A 203 -15.72 25.13 -18.41
N LEU A 204 -14.97 24.02 -18.50
CA LEU A 204 -13.75 23.90 -19.29
C LEU A 204 -14.03 23.56 -20.76
N GLY A 205 -15.29 23.42 -21.17
CA GLY A 205 -15.66 22.98 -22.52
C GLY A 205 -15.29 21.53 -22.82
N LEU A 206 -15.08 20.71 -21.80
CA LEU A 206 -14.72 19.29 -21.92
C LEU A 206 -15.95 18.41 -21.74
N SER A 207 -16.01 17.30 -22.50
CA SER A 207 -16.91 16.20 -22.16
C SER A 207 -16.45 15.51 -20.87
N THR A 208 -17.36 14.86 -20.15
CA THR A 208 -17.03 14.08 -18.95
C THR A 208 -15.96 13.01 -19.27
N SER A 209 -16.08 12.34 -20.42
CA SER A 209 -15.09 11.36 -20.85
C SER A 209 -13.71 12.00 -21.09
N ALA A 210 -13.62 13.18 -21.71
CA ALA A 210 -12.34 13.87 -21.90
C ALA A 210 -11.71 14.30 -20.57
N ALA A 211 -12.51 14.76 -19.61
CA ALA A 211 -12.02 15.08 -18.27
C ALA A 211 -11.47 13.85 -17.53
N MET A 212 -12.12 12.69 -17.69
CA MET A 212 -11.63 11.42 -17.13
C MET A 212 -10.32 10.97 -17.78
N VAL A 213 -10.20 11.08 -19.10
CA VAL A 213 -8.93 10.79 -19.83
C VAL A 213 -7.79 11.65 -19.27
N ILE A 214 -8.03 12.94 -19.06
CA ILE A 214 -7.03 13.85 -18.47
C ILE A 214 -6.64 13.38 -17.06
N ALA A 215 -7.60 12.99 -16.22
CA ALA A 215 -7.33 12.50 -14.87
C ALA A 215 -6.47 11.23 -14.88
N PHE A 216 -6.77 10.27 -15.79
CA PHE A 216 -5.98 9.05 -15.94
C PHE A 216 -4.55 9.31 -16.42
N LEU A 217 -4.39 10.17 -17.43
CA LEU A 217 -3.09 10.55 -17.96
C LEU A 217 -2.25 11.32 -16.93
N LEU A 218 -2.86 12.24 -16.19
CA LEU A 218 -2.19 13.01 -15.14
C LEU A 218 -1.70 12.10 -14.03
N THR A 219 -2.53 11.15 -13.57
CA THR A 219 -2.15 10.19 -12.52
C THR A 219 -1.03 9.25 -13.00
N ALA A 220 -1.14 8.73 -14.22
CA ALA A 220 -0.10 7.87 -14.80
C ALA A 220 1.23 8.62 -14.98
N GLY A 221 1.18 9.86 -15.49
CA GLY A 221 2.36 10.72 -15.64
C GLY A 221 3.01 11.05 -14.29
N TRP A 222 2.21 11.39 -13.28
CA TRP A 222 2.68 11.61 -11.91
C TRP A 222 3.42 10.39 -11.37
N TRP A 223 2.82 9.21 -11.50
CA TRP A 223 3.43 7.95 -11.03
C TRP A 223 4.75 7.67 -11.74
N ILE A 224 4.80 7.77 -13.08
CA ILE A 224 6.04 7.55 -13.85
C ILE A 224 7.13 8.55 -13.43
N VAL A 225 6.81 9.85 -13.37
CA VAL A 225 7.78 10.90 -13.03
C VAL A 225 8.39 10.66 -11.63
N CYS A 226 7.55 10.34 -10.65
CA CYS A 226 8.01 10.05 -9.30
C CYS A 226 8.83 8.75 -9.20
N THR A 227 8.65 7.79 -10.14
CA THR A 227 9.39 6.52 -10.14
C THR A 227 10.78 6.64 -10.79
N VAL A 228 10.96 7.53 -11.76
CA VAL A 228 12.23 7.68 -12.52
C VAL A 228 13.47 7.83 -11.62
N PRO A 229 13.47 8.64 -10.54
CA PRO A 229 14.63 8.75 -9.66
C PRO A 229 15.03 7.43 -9.01
N LEU A 230 14.07 6.62 -8.56
CA LEU A 230 14.33 5.29 -8.02
C LEU A 230 14.96 4.38 -9.08
N LEU A 231 14.39 4.34 -10.29
CA LEU A 231 14.92 3.53 -11.38
C LEU A 231 16.35 3.92 -11.77
N LYS A 232 16.71 5.20 -11.69
CA LYS A 232 18.08 5.66 -12.02
C LYS A 232 19.10 5.30 -10.94
N THR A 233 18.71 5.25 -9.68
CA THR A 233 19.66 5.13 -8.55
C THR A 233 19.68 3.77 -7.89
N TYR A 234 18.60 2.98 -8.02
CA TYR A 234 18.53 1.66 -7.41
C TYR A 234 19.48 0.67 -8.07
N THR A 235 20.28 0.02 -7.24
CA THR A 235 21.17 -1.08 -7.62
C THR A 235 20.86 -2.28 -6.76
N HIS A 236 20.57 -3.42 -7.37
CA HIS A 236 20.29 -4.69 -6.67
C HIS A 236 21.59 -5.20 -6.03
N ARG A 237 21.66 -5.22 -4.71
CA ARG A 237 22.85 -5.56 -3.92
C ARG A 237 22.75 -6.90 -3.21
N ALA A 238 21.58 -7.20 -2.66
CA ALA A 238 21.30 -8.44 -1.96
C ALA A 238 20.57 -9.40 -2.87
N TYR A 239 21.24 -10.45 -3.33
CA TYR A 239 20.69 -11.46 -4.24
C TYR A 239 21.18 -12.85 -3.86
N SER A 240 20.41 -13.85 -4.29
CA SER A 240 20.73 -15.24 -4.07
C SER A 240 21.37 -15.81 -5.35
N GLU A 241 22.57 -16.37 -5.21
CA GLU A 241 23.27 -17.05 -6.32
C GLU A 241 22.66 -18.44 -6.51
N HIS A 242 22.00 -18.67 -7.65
CA HIS A 242 21.46 -19.97 -8.02
C HIS A 242 21.82 -20.29 -9.47
N THR A 243 22.31 -21.50 -9.69
CA THR A 243 22.58 -22.08 -11.01
C THR A 243 21.35 -22.85 -11.49
N GLY A 244 20.84 -22.54 -12.67
CA GLY A 244 19.71 -23.24 -13.28
C GLY A 244 18.64 -22.32 -13.88
N ASN A 245 17.56 -22.92 -14.43
CA ASN A 245 16.46 -22.14 -15.00
C ASN A 245 15.72 -21.39 -13.86
N PRO A 246 15.70 -20.03 -13.87
CA PRO A 246 15.13 -19.22 -12.78
C PRO A 246 13.66 -19.52 -12.49
N LEU A 247 12.83 -19.80 -13.50
CA LEU A 247 11.39 -20.03 -13.32
C LEU A 247 11.12 -21.36 -12.58
N THR A 248 11.72 -22.47 -13.03
CA THR A 248 11.53 -23.77 -12.35
C THR A 248 12.14 -23.79 -10.95
N ALA A 249 13.25 -23.08 -10.78
CA ALA A 249 13.88 -22.87 -9.48
C ALA A 249 12.94 -22.08 -8.54
N SER A 250 12.27 -21.02 -9.04
CA SER A 250 11.35 -20.19 -8.26
C SER A 250 10.15 -20.98 -7.73
N PHE A 251 9.51 -21.80 -8.56
CA PHE A 251 8.40 -22.64 -8.10
C PHE A 251 8.81 -23.65 -7.02
N ARG A 252 9.95 -24.33 -7.21
CA ARG A 252 10.49 -25.26 -6.21
C ARG A 252 10.85 -24.56 -4.91
N ARG A 253 11.43 -23.39 -5.03
CA ARG A 253 11.88 -22.57 -3.92
C ARG A 253 10.72 -22.04 -3.10
N LEU A 254 9.61 -21.60 -3.72
CA LEU A 254 8.44 -21.13 -3.00
C LEU A 254 7.94 -22.14 -1.97
N GLY A 255 7.83 -23.42 -2.35
CA GLY A 255 7.48 -24.50 -1.42
C GLY A 255 8.52 -24.72 -0.32
N LYS A 256 9.81 -24.53 -0.64
CA LYS A 256 10.91 -24.62 0.32
C LYS A 256 10.87 -23.44 1.29
N THR A 257 10.68 -22.21 0.81
CA THR A 257 10.63 -21.00 1.65
C THR A 257 9.43 -21.00 2.57
N PHE A 258 8.26 -21.45 2.11
CA PHE A 258 7.11 -21.62 2.99
C PHE A 258 7.42 -22.63 4.13
N ARG A 259 8.14 -23.72 3.82
CA ARG A 259 8.60 -24.69 4.81
C ARG A 259 9.65 -24.08 5.74
N GLU A 260 10.62 -23.35 5.21
CA GLU A 260 11.66 -22.66 5.98
C GLU A 260 11.07 -21.55 6.86
N ALA A 261 10.16 -20.74 6.34
CA ALA A 261 9.43 -19.74 7.10
C ALA A 261 8.67 -20.40 8.27
N ARG A 262 8.02 -21.56 8.02
CA ARG A 262 7.35 -22.34 9.07
C ARG A 262 8.34 -22.88 10.13
N GLN A 263 9.56 -23.21 9.75
CA GLN A 263 10.62 -23.62 10.69
C GLN A 263 11.14 -22.44 11.50
N GLN A 264 11.21 -21.26 10.88
CA GLN A 264 11.54 -20.00 11.56
C GLN A 264 10.31 -19.44 12.28
N LYS A 265 9.96 -20.03 13.41
CA LYS A 265 8.72 -19.78 14.17
C LYS A 265 8.40 -18.28 14.36
N HIS A 266 9.40 -17.42 14.55
CA HIS A 266 9.21 -15.98 14.75
C HIS A 266 8.70 -15.29 13.47
N ILE A 267 9.21 -15.65 12.27
CA ILE A 267 8.76 -15.10 10.99
C ILE A 267 7.36 -15.61 10.66
N PHE A 268 7.14 -16.91 10.77
CA PHE A 268 5.83 -17.51 10.48
C PHE A 268 4.72 -16.95 11.37
N LEU A 269 4.96 -16.88 12.69
CA LEU A 269 4.01 -16.28 13.61
C LEU A 269 3.77 -14.79 13.34
N TYR A 270 4.80 -14.06 12.90
CA TYR A 270 4.62 -12.69 12.48
C TYR A 270 3.70 -12.58 11.25
N MET A 271 3.90 -13.40 10.22
CA MET A 271 3.06 -13.38 9.03
C MET A 271 1.60 -13.72 9.34
N VAL A 272 1.37 -14.72 10.20
CA VAL A 272 0.02 -15.08 10.64
C VAL A 272 -0.59 -13.97 11.51
N ALA A 273 0.18 -13.35 12.40
CA ALA A 273 -0.27 -12.20 13.18
C ALA A 273 -0.64 -11.02 12.28
N PHE A 274 0.22 -10.73 11.29
CA PHE A 274 0.01 -9.70 10.28
C PHE A 274 -1.30 -9.93 9.51
N PHE A 275 -1.55 -11.16 9.05
CA PHE A 275 -2.80 -11.53 8.40
C PHE A 275 -4.03 -11.08 9.21
N PHE A 276 -4.08 -11.39 10.51
CA PHE A 276 -5.24 -11.06 11.33
C PHE A 276 -5.37 -9.56 11.62
N PHE A 277 -4.32 -8.89 12.07
CA PHE A 277 -4.48 -7.48 12.43
C PHE A 277 -4.57 -6.55 11.23
N ILE A 278 -3.91 -6.88 10.10
CA ILE A 278 -3.97 -6.03 8.91
C ILE A 278 -5.32 -6.17 8.19
N ASP A 279 -5.98 -7.34 8.27
CA ASP A 279 -7.33 -7.53 7.78
C ASP A 279 -8.32 -6.57 8.47
N GLY A 280 -8.24 -6.46 9.80
CA GLY A 280 -9.03 -5.47 10.53
C GLY A 280 -8.74 -4.04 10.06
N VAL A 281 -7.47 -3.69 9.86
CA VAL A 281 -7.06 -2.35 9.38
C VAL A 281 -7.59 -2.06 7.98
N TYR A 282 -7.36 -2.97 7.02
CA TYR A 282 -7.80 -2.79 5.63
C TYR A 282 -9.32 -2.79 5.51
N THR A 283 -10.01 -3.62 6.31
CA THR A 283 -11.48 -3.61 6.37
C THR A 283 -12.01 -2.26 6.84
N ILE A 284 -11.46 -1.70 7.91
CA ILE A 284 -11.88 -0.38 8.40
C ILE A 284 -11.65 0.69 7.32
N ILE A 285 -10.47 0.71 6.70
CA ILE A 285 -10.12 1.70 5.66
C ILE A 285 -11.00 1.49 4.41
N GLY A 286 -11.14 0.26 3.93
CA GLY A 286 -11.80 -0.06 2.67
C GLY A 286 -13.33 0.00 2.74
N MET A 287 -13.92 -0.30 3.90
CA MET A 287 -15.38 -0.31 4.07
C MET A 287 -15.94 0.93 4.75
N ALA A 288 -15.11 1.87 5.20
CA ALA A 288 -15.58 3.04 5.96
C ALA A 288 -16.73 3.80 5.27
N THR A 289 -16.56 4.14 3.99
CA THR A 289 -17.58 4.87 3.22
C THR A 289 -18.84 4.03 2.97
N THR A 290 -18.69 2.76 2.66
CA THR A 290 -19.82 1.83 2.47
C THR A 290 -20.59 1.68 3.76
N TYR A 291 -19.90 1.54 4.88
CA TYR A 291 -20.52 1.47 6.20
C TYR A 291 -21.23 2.79 6.57
N GLY A 292 -20.57 3.95 6.34
CA GLY A 292 -21.20 5.25 6.57
C GLY A 292 -22.47 5.45 5.72
N LYS A 293 -22.44 5.03 4.44
CA LYS A 293 -23.62 5.07 3.57
C LYS A 293 -24.77 4.17 4.07
N SER A 294 -24.45 2.96 4.55
CA SER A 294 -25.47 2.04 5.07
C SER A 294 -26.15 2.57 6.34
N LEU A 295 -25.51 3.51 7.04
CA LEU A 295 -26.11 4.26 8.16
C LEU A 295 -26.86 5.53 7.72
N GLY A 296 -27.00 5.78 6.42
CA GLY A 296 -27.69 6.95 5.87
C GLY A 296 -26.91 8.27 5.94
N LEU A 297 -25.58 8.22 6.14
CA LEU A 297 -24.75 9.42 6.23
C LEU A 297 -24.52 10.06 4.85
N ASP A 298 -24.36 11.39 4.82
CA ASP A 298 -24.13 12.17 3.61
C ASP A 298 -22.85 11.75 2.88
N SER A 299 -22.97 11.46 1.58
CA SER A 299 -21.85 10.98 0.75
C SER A 299 -20.74 12.00 0.60
N THR A 300 -21.06 13.30 0.51
CA THR A 300 -20.06 14.37 0.40
C THR A 300 -19.24 14.47 1.68
N GLY A 301 -19.93 14.41 2.84
CA GLY A 301 -19.29 14.39 4.15
C GLY A 301 -18.37 13.19 4.35
N LEU A 302 -18.77 12.00 3.83
CA LEU A 302 -17.94 10.79 3.87
C LEU A 302 -16.66 10.95 3.02
N LEU A 303 -16.76 11.50 1.81
CA LEU A 303 -15.59 11.74 0.93
C LEU A 303 -14.62 12.77 1.52
N LEU A 304 -15.16 13.84 2.11
CA LEU A 304 -14.33 14.85 2.79
C LEU A 304 -13.61 14.26 4.00
N ALA A 305 -14.26 13.37 4.77
CA ALA A 305 -13.64 12.68 5.89
C ALA A 305 -12.47 11.79 5.45
N LEU A 306 -12.54 11.13 4.27
CA LEU A 306 -11.42 10.39 3.70
C LEU A 306 -10.21 11.30 3.40
N LEU A 307 -10.45 12.51 2.87
CA LEU A 307 -9.38 13.49 2.66
C LEU A 307 -8.75 13.91 3.99
N VAL A 308 -9.57 14.18 5.02
CA VAL A 308 -9.06 14.50 6.37
C VAL A 308 -8.18 13.38 6.89
N THR A 309 -8.57 12.11 6.67
CA THR A 309 -7.72 10.96 7.04
C THR A 309 -6.32 11.05 6.43
N GLN A 310 -6.18 11.44 5.16
CA GLN A 310 -4.87 11.60 4.51
C GLN A 310 -4.04 12.74 5.14
N PHE A 311 -4.68 13.88 5.43
CA PHE A 311 -4.01 15.01 6.07
C PHE A 311 -3.54 14.70 7.49
N VAL A 312 -4.29 13.91 8.25
CA VAL A 312 -3.92 13.47 9.60
C VAL A 312 -2.84 12.39 9.54
N ALA A 313 -2.95 11.45 8.59
CA ALA A 313 -1.99 10.36 8.45
C ALA A 313 -0.57 10.85 8.12
N PHE A 314 -0.44 11.93 7.37
CA PHE A 314 0.85 12.51 7.02
C PHE A 314 1.71 12.88 8.25
N PRO A 315 1.33 13.80 9.14
CA PRO A 315 2.14 14.16 10.30
C PRO A 315 2.26 13.00 11.30
N CYS A 316 1.21 12.20 11.47
CA CYS A 316 1.24 11.08 12.40
C CYS A 316 2.23 9.99 11.97
N SER A 317 2.34 9.69 10.68
CA SER A 317 3.36 8.76 10.17
C SER A 317 4.78 9.25 10.45
N ILE A 318 5.04 10.56 10.31
CA ILE A 318 6.34 11.16 10.67
C ILE A 318 6.61 11.02 12.18
N ILE A 319 5.58 11.22 13.01
CA ILE A 319 5.69 11.03 14.47
C ILE A 319 6.07 9.58 14.78
N PHE A 320 5.45 8.58 14.16
CA PHE A 320 5.81 7.17 14.33
C PHE A 320 7.26 6.89 13.91
N GLY A 321 7.73 7.48 12.80
CA GLY A 321 9.14 7.40 12.40
C GLY A 321 10.11 7.98 13.42
N ARG A 322 9.75 9.09 14.09
CA ARG A 322 10.55 9.66 15.18
C ARG A 322 10.46 8.85 16.47
N LEU A 323 9.31 8.30 16.78
CA LEU A 323 9.11 7.43 17.94
C LEU A 323 9.89 6.13 17.83
N SER A 324 10.05 5.58 16.63
CA SER A 324 10.82 4.35 16.39
C SER A 324 12.32 4.49 16.68
N ALA A 325 12.83 5.73 16.72
CA ALA A 325 14.20 6.01 17.18
C ALA A 325 14.37 5.85 18.70
N LYS A 326 13.27 5.92 19.46
CA LYS A 326 13.28 5.85 20.94
C LYS A 326 12.67 4.55 21.47
N PHE A 327 11.72 4.01 20.76
CA PHE A 327 10.96 2.83 21.13
C PHE A 327 11.13 1.71 20.11
N ASP A 328 11.20 0.49 20.60
CA ASP A 328 11.25 -0.71 19.77
C ASP A 328 10.02 -0.80 18.83
N THR A 329 10.27 -1.14 17.56
CA THR A 329 9.25 -1.28 16.51
C THR A 329 8.08 -2.17 16.94
N GLY A 330 8.40 -3.31 17.59
CA GLY A 330 7.38 -4.24 18.07
C GLY A 330 6.48 -3.65 19.16
N LYS A 331 6.98 -2.72 19.99
CA LYS A 331 6.15 -2.00 20.98
C LYS A 331 5.18 -1.06 20.27
N LEU A 332 5.66 -0.31 19.27
CA LEU A 332 4.83 0.64 18.52
C LEU A 332 3.72 -0.05 17.74
N ILE A 333 4.02 -1.20 17.10
CA ILE A 333 2.99 -2.01 16.43
C ILE A 333 1.91 -2.47 17.41
N LYS A 334 2.29 -2.94 18.61
CA LYS A 334 1.33 -3.35 19.66
C LYS A 334 0.41 -2.19 20.06
N VAL A 335 0.97 -0.98 20.22
CA VAL A 335 0.18 0.23 20.51
C VAL A 335 -0.81 0.49 19.38
N CYS A 336 -0.36 0.43 18.12
CA CYS A 336 -1.25 0.62 16.97
C CYS A 336 -2.40 -0.42 16.94
N ILE A 337 -2.13 -1.71 17.20
CA ILE A 337 -3.15 -2.75 17.22
C ILE A 337 -4.18 -2.46 18.31
N VAL A 338 -3.75 -2.08 19.51
CA VAL A 338 -4.66 -1.71 20.62
C VAL A 338 -5.49 -0.49 20.25
N CYS A 339 -4.88 0.55 19.68
CA CYS A 339 -5.62 1.73 19.24
C CYS A 339 -6.64 1.41 18.16
N TYR A 340 -6.30 0.56 17.17
CA TYR A 340 -7.26 0.10 16.17
C TYR A 340 -8.40 -0.73 16.79
N THR A 341 -8.13 -1.52 17.82
CA THR A 341 -9.18 -2.21 18.58
C THR A 341 -10.16 -1.22 19.21
N CYS A 342 -9.66 -0.14 19.81
CA CYS A 342 -10.50 0.94 20.36
C CYS A 342 -11.28 1.68 19.25
N VAL A 343 -10.62 1.96 18.12
CA VAL A 343 -11.26 2.58 16.93
C VAL A 343 -12.40 1.71 16.41
N THR A 344 -12.22 0.39 16.38
CA THR A 344 -13.23 -0.57 15.95
C THR A 344 -14.43 -0.59 16.90
N LEU A 345 -14.18 -0.58 18.21
CA LEU A 345 -15.24 -0.48 19.22
C LEU A 345 -16.01 0.84 19.11
N PHE A 346 -15.32 1.95 18.88
CA PHE A 346 -15.98 3.23 18.61
C PHE A 346 -16.80 3.18 17.32
N GLY A 347 -16.27 2.59 16.25
CA GLY A 347 -16.95 2.41 14.96
C GLY A 347 -18.22 1.57 15.05
N MET A 348 -18.30 0.61 15.98
CA MET A 348 -19.50 -0.19 16.26
C MET A 348 -20.70 0.67 16.69
N PHE A 349 -20.47 1.78 17.40
CA PHE A 349 -21.48 2.70 17.89
C PHE A 349 -21.66 3.93 17.00
N LEU A 350 -21.22 3.88 15.74
CA LEU A 350 -21.33 4.98 14.80
C LEU A 350 -22.82 5.21 14.40
N ALA A 351 -23.28 6.43 14.59
CA ALA A 351 -24.65 6.83 14.27
C ALA A 351 -24.76 8.20 13.60
N SER A 352 -23.67 8.99 13.57
CA SER A 352 -23.72 10.36 13.07
C SER A 352 -22.47 10.73 12.26
N LEU A 353 -22.62 11.73 11.38
CA LEU A 353 -21.53 12.19 10.52
C LEU A 353 -20.33 12.75 11.33
N TRP A 354 -20.57 13.45 12.44
CA TRP A 354 -19.48 13.96 13.28
C TRP A 354 -18.67 12.83 13.94
N GLN A 355 -19.34 11.73 14.32
CA GLN A 355 -18.66 10.52 14.82
C GLN A 355 -17.81 9.87 13.71
N PHE A 356 -18.34 9.87 12.46
CA PHE A 356 -17.56 9.39 11.31
C PHE A 356 -16.33 10.24 11.07
N TRP A 357 -16.40 11.56 11.20
CA TRP A 357 -15.22 12.44 11.11
C TRP A 357 -14.22 12.19 12.23
N THR A 358 -14.70 11.94 13.44
CA THR A 358 -13.85 11.54 14.57
C THR A 358 -13.16 10.21 14.28
N LEU A 359 -13.91 9.22 13.77
CA LEU A 359 -13.36 7.93 13.35
C LEU A 359 -12.28 8.12 12.27
N ALA A 360 -12.51 8.95 11.27
CA ALA A 360 -11.56 9.27 10.20
C ALA A 360 -10.24 9.86 10.72
N VAL A 361 -10.32 10.77 11.70
CA VAL A 361 -9.14 11.31 12.39
C VAL A 361 -8.39 10.21 13.15
N LEU A 362 -9.10 9.40 13.94
CA LEU A 362 -8.49 8.32 14.72
C LEU A 362 -7.83 7.26 13.81
N VAL A 363 -8.48 6.87 12.72
CA VAL A 363 -7.89 5.99 11.71
C VAL A 363 -6.64 6.63 11.11
N GLY A 364 -6.70 7.89 10.68
CA GLY A 364 -5.58 8.64 10.15
C GLY A 364 -4.38 8.70 11.10
N MET A 365 -4.61 8.81 12.40
CA MET A 365 -3.52 8.84 13.40
C MET A 365 -2.67 7.56 13.39
N PHE A 366 -3.24 6.40 13.11
CA PHE A 366 -2.54 5.11 13.29
C PHE A 366 -2.29 4.36 11.99
N GLN A 367 -3.02 4.64 10.88
CA GLN A 367 -2.92 3.85 9.66
C GLN A 367 -1.50 3.85 9.05
N GLY A 368 -0.85 5.00 8.98
CA GLY A 368 0.51 5.08 8.46
C GLY A 368 1.53 4.40 9.37
N GLY A 369 1.35 4.54 10.70
CA GLY A 369 2.19 3.86 11.68
C GLY A 369 2.13 2.35 11.57
N ILE A 370 0.92 1.76 11.62
CA ILE A 370 0.77 0.31 11.60
C ILE A 370 1.25 -0.32 10.30
N GLN A 371 0.94 0.29 9.14
CA GLN A 371 1.35 -0.22 7.84
C GLN A 371 2.88 -0.09 7.63
N ALA A 372 3.44 1.09 7.90
CA ALA A 372 4.85 1.35 7.69
C ALA A 372 5.75 0.55 8.64
N LEU A 373 5.38 0.46 9.93
CA LEU A 373 6.15 -0.31 10.91
C LEU A 373 6.03 -1.82 10.68
N SER A 374 4.89 -2.30 10.18
CA SER A 374 4.75 -3.72 9.80
C SER A 374 5.66 -4.06 8.62
N ARG A 375 5.72 -3.20 7.59
CA ARG A 375 6.64 -3.35 6.47
C ARG A 375 8.11 -3.39 6.91
N SER A 376 8.53 -2.44 7.73
CA SER A 376 9.91 -2.37 8.23
C SER A 376 10.22 -3.49 9.21
N TYR A 377 9.28 -3.92 10.06
CA TYR A 377 9.47 -5.04 10.98
C TYR A 377 9.79 -6.33 10.24
N LEU A 378 9.06 -6.64 9.14
CA LEU A 378 9.40 -7.78 8.29
C LEU A 378 10.83 -7.65 7.76
N GLY A 379 11.20 -6.51 7.18
CA GLY A 379 12.53 -6.27 6.63
C GLY A 379 13.67 -6.49 7.64
N LYS A 380 13.41 -6.22 8.94
CA LYS A 380 14.40 -6.42 10.03
C LYS A 380 14.56 -7.87 10.49
N ILE A 381 13.61 -8.75 10.19
CA ILE A 381 13.62 -10.14 10.70
C ILE A 381 13.95 -11.17 9.62
N ILE A 382 13.95 -10.77 8.33
CA ILE A 382 14.24 -11.62 7.18
C ILE A 382 15.66 -11.41 6.66
N PRO A 383 16.25 -12.40 5.94
CA PRO A 383 17.49 -12.20 5.18
C PRO A 383 17.27 -11.23 3.99
N PRO A 384 18.13 -10.21 3.80
CA PRO A 384 17.98 -9.26 2.69
C PRO A 384 18.02 -9.92 1.29
N GLU A 385 18.77 -11.04 1.15
CA GLU A 385 18.93 -11.80 -0.11
C GLU A 385 17.65 -12.54 -0.52
N GLN A 386 16.69 -12.67 0.38
CA GLN A 386 15.40 -13.33 0.19
C GLN A 386 14.22 -12.36 0.35
N SER A 387 14.48 -11.06 0.31
CA SER A 387 13.46 -10.04 0.57
C SER A 387 12.28 -10.12 -0.39
N GLY A 388 12.51 -10.36 -1.69
CA GLY A 388 11.44 -10.52 -2.67
C GLY A 388 10.51 -11.68 -2.35
N GLU A 389 11.08 -12.81 -1.95
CA GLU A 389 10.37 -14.01 -1.57
C GLU A 389 9.49 -13.81 -0.32
N TYR A 390 10.05 -13.22 0.73
CA TYR A 390 9.31 -12.98 1.98
C TYR A 390 8.26 -11.86 1.86
N TYR A 391 8.54 -10.79 1.11
CA TYR A 391 7.52 -9.76 0.83
C TYR A 391 6.43 -10.28 -0.10
N GLY A 392 6.78 -11.17 -1.06
CA GLY A 392 5.80 -11.88 -1.86
C GLY A 392 4.87 -12.78 -1.03
N LEU A 393 5.43 -13.50 -0.04
CA LEU A 393 4.62 -14.26 0.92
C LEU A 393 3.76 -13.34 1.80
N MET A 394 4.31 -12.22 2.30
CA MET A 394 3.56 -11.25 3.08
C MET A 394 2.38 -10.66 2.28
N ASP A 395 2.55 -10.46 0.97
CA ASP A 395 1.47 -9.97 0.11
C ASP A 395 0.32 -11.00 -0.01
N ILE A 396 0.62 -12.31 -0.05
CA ILE A 396 -0.44 -13.34 0.02
C ILE A 396 -1.24 -13.21 1.31
N PHE A 397 -0.56 -13.07 2.45
CA PHE A 397 -1.23 -12.89 3.72
C PHE A 397 -2.03 -11.57 3.75
N GLY A 398 -1.47 -10.46 3.24
CA GLY A 398 -2.16 -9.18 3.13
C GLY A 398 -3.38 -9.21 2.21
N LYS A 399 -3.28 -9.84 1.02
CA LYS A 399 -4.40 -9.98 0.08
C LYS A 399 -5.47 -10.95 0.58
N GLY A 400 -5.05 -12.05 1.25
CA GLY A 400 -5.98 -12.95 1.92
C GLY A 400 -6.73 -12.28 3.06
N ALA A 401 -6.07 -11.34 3.72
CA ALA A 401 -6.62 -10.51 4.78
C ALA A 401 -7.77 -9.60 4.30
N ASP A 402 -7.69 -9.02 3.11
CA ASP A 402 -8.73 -8.14 2.53
C ASP A 402 -10.13 -8.80 2.38
N ALA A 403 -10.25 -10.10 2.65
CA ALA A 403 -11.48 -10.85 2.43
C ALA A 403 -12.22 -11.21 3.73
N MET A 404 -11.52 -11.43 4.84
CA MET A 404 -12.12 -12.03 6.03
C MET A 404 -12.95 -11.02 6.84
N GLY A 405 -12.47 -9.81 7.02
CA GLY A 405 -13.20 -8.76 7.72
C GLY A 405 -14.48 -8.33 7.00
N PRO A 406 -14.45 -8.01 5.69
CA PRO A 406 -15.67 -7.75 4.93
C PRO A 406 -16.65 -8.92 4.95
N ALA A 407 -16.15 -10.17 4.86
CA ALA A 407 -17.01 -11.35 4.95
C ALA A 407 -17.67 -11.50 6.33
N LEU A 408 -16.96 -11.17 7.42
CA LEU A 408 -17.50 -11.16 8.77
C LEU A 408 -18.65 -10.13 8.91
N ILE A 409 -18.45 -8.90 8.38
CA ILE A 409 -19.48 -7.86 8.39
C ILE A 409 -20.70 -8.29 7.55
N ALA A 410 -20.47 -8.83 6.35
CA ALA A 410 -21.54 -9.30 5.48
C ALA A 410 -22.33 -10.47 6.11
N LEU A 411 -21.64 -11.42 6.75
CA LEU A 411 -22.26 -12.56 7.40
C LEU A 411 -23.13 -12.11 8.59
N THR A 412 -22.63 -11.24 9.46
CA THR A 412 -23.39 -10.72 10.61
C THR A 412 -24.59 -9.92 10.15
N THR A 413 -24.45 -9.08 9.12
CA THR A 413 -25.55 -8.34 8.51
C THR A 413 -26.64 -9.28 7.98
N LYS A 414 -26.23 -10.34 7.26
CA LYS A 414 -27.16 -11.34 6.70
C LYS A 414 -27.88 -12.16 7.79
N LEU A 415 -27.14 -12.61 8.82
CA LEU A 415 -27.70 -13.44 9.89
C LEU A 415 -28.66 -12.66 10.78
N MET A 416 -28.40 -11.38 11.00
CA MET A 416 -29.30 -10.55 11.81
C MET A 416 -30.48 -10.00 11.01
N GLY A 417 -30.33 -9.80 9.69
CA GLY A 417 -31.37 -9.19 8.86
C GLY A 417 -31.78 -7.83 9.42
N GLU A 418 -33.11 -7.65 9.70
CA GLU A 418 -33.67 -6.41 10.29
C GLU A 418 -33.59 -6.38 11.83
N LYS A 419 -33.07 -7.45 12.46
CA LYS A 419 -33.01 -7.50 13.93
C LYS A 419 -31.99 -6.52 14.46
N THR A 420 -32.32 -5.83 15.54
CA THR A 420 -31.44 -4.98 16.30
C THR A 420 -31.12 -5.60 17.66
N VAL A 421 -29.92 -5.31 18.18
CA VAL A 421 -29.54 -5.68 19.55
C VAL A 421 -29.17 -4.41 20.30
N THR A 422 -29.72 -4.25 21.48
CA THR A 422 -29.45 -3.10 22.35
C THR A 422 -28.24 -3.39 23.22
N ILE A 423 -27.15 -2.63 23.02
CA ILE A 423 -25.93 -2.71 23.82
C ILE A 423 -25.64 -1.31 24.37
N PHE A 424 -25.51 -1.16 25.69
CA PHE A 424 -25.29 0.12 26.37
C PHE A 424 -26.32 1.20 26.00
N GLY A 425 -27.56 0.82 25.71
CA GLY A 425 -28.64 1.74 25.31
C GLY A 425 -28.64 2.17 23.85
N ALA A 426 -27.67 1.68 23.02
CA ALA A 426 -27.65 1.89 21.59
C ALA A 426 -28.27 0.69 20.86
N GLU A 427 -29.15 0.95 19.89
CA GLU A 427 -29.66 -0.07 18.98
C GLU A 427 -28.68 -0.33 17.85
N LEU A 428 -28.15 -1.53 17.82
CA LEU A 428 -27.11 -1.95 16.86
C LEU A 428 -27.69 -2.91 15.84
N GLN A 429 -27.48 -2.62 14.57
CA GLN A 429 -27.82 -3.47 13.43
C GLN A 429 -26.70 -4.50 13.17
N GLY A 430 -26.96 -5.49 12.31
CA GLY A 430 -26.01 -6.54 11.97
C GLY A 430 -24.66 -6.02 11.46
N GLN A 431 -24.66 -4.92 10.71
CA GLN A 431 -23.42 -4.28 10.23
C GLN A 431 -22.59 -3.66 11.37
N ASN A 432 -23.23 -3.05 12.37
CA ASN A 432 -22.56 -2.52 13.56
C ASN A 432 -21.87 -3.63 14.36
N ILE A 433 -22.60 -4.74 14.56
CA ILE A 433 -22.10 -5.95 15.24
C ILE A 433 -20.93 -6.55 14.44
N GLY A 434 -21.04 -6.55 13.09
CA GLY A 434 -19.96 -7.01 12.21
C GLY A 434 -18.69 -6.19 12.34
N VAL A 435 -18.81 -4.85 12.37
CA VAL A 435 -17.68 -3.95 12.65
C VAL A 435 -17.09 -4.24 14.03
N GLY A 436 -17.91 -4.37 15.08
CA GLY A 436 -17.45 -4.74 16.41
C GLY A 436 -16.75 -6.11 16.44
N GLY A 437 -17.19 -7.05 15.60
CA GLY A 437 -16.59 -8.39 15.45
C GLY A 437 -15.14 -8.37 14.97
N LEU A 438 -14.69 -7.31 14.29
CA LEU A 438 -13.29 -7.16 13.88
C LEU A 438 -12.33 -7.10 15.08
N VAL A 439 -12.80 -6.80 16.28
CA VAL A 439 -12.02 -6.88 17.53
C VAL A 439 -11.42 -8.28 17.72
N ILE A 440 -12.11 -9.33 17.27
CA ILE A 440 -11.61 -10.71 17.34
C ILE A 440 -10.33 -10.85 16.49
N LEU A 441 -10.31 -10.25 15.30
CA LEU A 441 -9.14 -10.28 14.41
C LEU A 441 -7.96 -9.54 15.06
N PHE A 442 -8.20 -8.35 15.61
CA PHE A 442 -7.16 -7.62 16.33
C PHE A 442 -6.66 -8.36 17.56
N ALA A 443 -7.55 -8.99 18.33
CA ALA A 443 -7.16 -9.78 19.52
C ALA A 443 -6.28 -10.97 19.16
N ILE A 444 -6.67 -11.76 18.15
CA ILE A 444 -5.87 -12.88 17.65
C ILE A 444 -4.54 -12.36 17.11
N GLY A 445 -4.57 -11.35 16.25
CA GLY A 445 -3.37 -10.70 15.68
C GLY A 445 -2.42 -10.19 16.76
N PHE A 446 -2.94 -9.53 17.80
CA PHE A 446 -2.15 -9.02 18.92
C PHE A 446 -1.45 -10.16 19.70
N LEU A 447 -2.19 -11.20 20.08
CA LEU A 447 -1.63 -12.33 20.84
C LEU A 447 -0.53 -13.06 20.06
N LEU A 448 -0.77 -13.30 18.78
CA LEU A 448 0.22 -13.93 17.89
C LEU A 448 1.44 -13.02 17.69
N PHE A 449 1.23 -11.73 17.52
CA PHE A 449 2.32 -10.77 17.37
C PHE A 449 3.18 -10.65 18.65
N VAL A 450 2.57 -10.62 19.82
CA VAL A 450 3.31 -10.64 21.10
C VAL A 450 4.20 -11.86 21.19
N LYS A 451 3.71 -13.04 20.80
CA LYS A 451 4.49 -14.27 20.77
C LYS A 451 5.62 -14.23 19.73
N ALA A 452 5.35 -13.73 18.52
CA ALA A 452 6.35 -13.56 17.47
C ALA A 452 7.48 -12.61 17.90
N ASP A 453 7.14 -11.46 18.48
CA ASP A 453 8.09 -10.45 18.96
C ASP A 453 8.98 -10.99 20.08
N ARG A 454 8.40 -11.74 21.02
CA ARG A 454 9.18 -12.41 22.09
C ARG A 454 10.20 -13.39 21.50
N LEU A 455 9.80 -14.25 20.56
CA LEU A 455 10.69 -15.22 19.92
C LEU A 455 11.81 -14.51 19.12
N ASN A 456 11.49 -13.42 18.43
CA ASN A 456 12.48 -12.64 17.71
C ASN A 456 13.52 -12.02 18.65
N LYS A 457 13.09 -11.48 19.79
CA LYS A 457 13.98 -10.91 20.82
C LYS A 457 14.87 -11.96 21.48
N ALA A 458 14.33 -13.13 21.81
CA ALA A 458 15.12 -14.24 22.34
C ALA A 458 16.22 -14.67 21.35
N ARG A 459 15.87 -14.83 20.05
CA ARG A 459 16.85 -15.15 19.01
C ARG A 459 17.96 -14.10 18.85
N LYS A 460 17.60 -12.79 18.96
CA LYS A 460 18.60 -11.70 18.89
C LYS A 460 19.55 -11.76 20.09
N ALA A 461 19.04 -12.07 21.28
CA ALA A 461 19.84 -12.21 22.49
C ALA A 461 20.80 -13.43 22.46
N GLU A 462 20.43 -14.52 21.79
CA GLU A 462 21.30 -15.69 21.62
C GLU A 462 22.45 -15.47 20.59
N LYS A 463 22.37 -14.43 19.77
CA LYS A 463 23.38 -14.11 18.74
C LYS A 463 24.41 -13.09 19.20
N VAL A 464 24.18 -12.42 20.32
CA VAL A 464 25.08 -11.48 21.00
C VAL A 464 25.88 -12.21 22.10
#